data_98c5c9efac0e795c9b99a191bea8f453
#
_entry.id   98c5c9efac0e795c9b99a191bea8f453
#
_cell.length_a   1.000
_cell.length_b   1.000
_cell.length_c   1.000
_cell.angle_alpha   90.00
_cell.angle_beta   90.00
_cell.angle_gamma   90.00
#
_symmetry.space_group_name_H-M   'P 1'
#
loop_
_entity.id
_entity.type
_entity.pdbx_description
1 polymer ?
#
loop_
_entity_poly.entity_id
_entity_poly.type
_entity_poly.pdbx_seq_one_letter_code
_entity_poly.pdbx_strand_id
1 'polypeptide(L)'
;METPFLPQKGNYRNLIAYQKAECIYDITYYFAHHFLDRSDRTIDQMVQAARSGKQNIAEGCAASTTSAETEIKLVNVARASLQELLIDYEDYLRVRNLTKWDINDRRAIVARRVCAKHNESSFYRNAIQVRTDETIANIAITLIYQEDVILRKYLDHIKEDFIKQGGIREQMTRARIEYRNKQ
;
A
#
# COMPACT_ATOMS: atom_id res chain seq x y z
N MET A 1 -16.89 31.54 -1.38
CA MET A 1 -17.13 30.09 -1.36
C MET A 1 -16.89 29.60 0.04
N GLU A 2 -17.91 29.10 0.70
CA GLU A 2 -17.73 28.49 2.03
C GLU A 2 -16.93 27.19 1.85
N THR A 3 -15.78 27.10 2.50
CA THR A 3 -15.03 25.85 2.61
C THR A 3 -15.89 24.85 3.33
N PRO A 4 -16.16 23.67 2.74
CA PRO A 4 -16.98 22.67 3.40
C PRO A 4 -16.33 22.29 4.74
N PHE A 5 -17.15 22.22 5.79
CA PHE A 5 -16.75 21.92 7.16
C PHE A 5 -15.98 20.59 7.28
N LEU A 6 -16.33 19.61 6.46
CA LEU A 6 -15.57 18.37 6.27
C LEU A 6 -14.89 18.46 4.90
N PRO A 7 -13.56 18.51 4.83
CA PRO A 7 -12.87 18.43 3.56
C PRO A 7 -13.21 17.09 2.92
N GLN A 8 -13.73 17.12 1.69
CA GLN A 8 -13.82 15.92 0.88
C GLN A 8 -12.38 15.50 0.57
N LYS A 9 -11.83 14.59 1.37
CA LYS A 9 -10.55 13.96 1.05
C LYS A 9 -10.74 13.10 -0.19
N GLY A 10 -9.73 13.09 -1.03
CA GLY A 10 -9.79 12.55 -2.38
C GLY A 10 -10.16 11.07 -2.45
N ASN A 11 -10.52 10.63 -3.63
CA ASN A 11 -10.79 9.24 -3.93
C ASN A 11 -9.51 8.41 -3.68
N TYR A 12 -9.59 7.36 -2.84
CA TYR A 12 -8.47 6.47 -2.53
C TYR A 12 -7.78 5.90 -3.79
N ARG A 13 -8.53 5.77 -4.91
CA ARG A 13 -7.99 5.31 -6.19
C ARG A 13 -6.92 6.22 -6.78
N ASN A 14 -6.89 7.49 -6.37
CA ASN A 14 -5.88 8.46 -6.79
C ASN A 14 -4.64 8.45 -5.89
N LEU A 15 -4.66 7.72 -4.78
CA LEU A 15 -3.51 7.56 -3.91
C LEU A 15 -2.49 6.63 -4.56
N ILE A 16 -1.25 7.09 -4.67
CA ILE A 16 -0.13 6.28 -5.17
C ILE A 16 0.03 5.00 -4.34
N ALA A 17 -0.15 5.10 -3.01
CA ALA A 17 -0.13 3.95 -2.11
C ALA A 17 -1.17 2.90 -2.51
N TYR A 18 -2.41 3.30 -2.78
CA TYR A 18 -3.44 2.35 -3.21
C TYR A 18 -3.11 1.71 -4.56
N GLN A 19 -2.68 2.51 -5.53
CA GLN A 19 -2.33 2.03 -6.87
C GLN A 19 -1.19 1.02 -6.83
N LYS A 20 -0.15 1.29 -6.02
CA LYS A 20 0.97 0.38 -5.86
C LYS A 20 0.57 -0.89 -5.11
N ALA A 21 -0.25 -0.80 -4.07
CA ALA A 21 -0.81 -1.95 -3.38
C ALA A 21 -1.71 -2.81 -4.30
N GLU A 22 -2.41 -2.20 -5.26
CA GLU A 22 -3.16 -2.91 -6.29
C GLU A 22 -2.23 -3.69 -7.23
N CYS A 23 -1.11 -3.08 -7.64
CA CYS A 23 -0.08 -3.79 -8.42
C CYS A 23 0.48 -4.99 -7.65
N ILE A 24 0.79 -4.82 -6.36
CA ILE A 24 1.28 -5.89 -5.48
C ILE A 24 0.23 -7.02 -5.40
N TYR A 25 -1.04 -6.68 -5.20
CA TYR A 25 -2.11 -7.67 -5.13
C TYR A 25 -2.22 -8.49 -6.42
N ASP A 26 -2.25 -7.84 -7.58
CA ASP A 26 -2.42 -8.54 -8.86
C ASP A 26 -1.22 -9.44 -9.20
N ILE A 27 0.00 -8.98 -8.92
CA ILE A 27 1.21 -9.81 -9.04
C ILE A 27 1.15 -11.01 -8.11
N THR A 28 0.75 -10.78 -6.84
CA THR A 28 0.68 -11.86 -5.84
C THR A 28 -0.37 -12.88 -6.20
N TYR A 29 -1.54 -12.43 -6.65
CA TYR A 29 -2.61 -13.33 -7.10
C TYR A 29 -2.14 -14.24 -8.23
N TYR A 30 -1.51 -13.64 -9.27
CA TYR A 30 -0.94 -14.42 -10.38
C TYR A 30 0.14 -15.37 -9.88
N PHE A 31 1.11 -14.87 -9.11
CA PHE A 31 2.25 -15.63 -8.61
C PHE A 31 1.81 -16.86 -7.80
N ALA A 32 0.96 -16.63 -6.81
CA ALA A 32 0.52 -17.67 -5.89
C ALA A 32 -0.23 -18.80 -6.62
N HIS A 33 -1.10 -18.47 -7.58
CA HIS A 33 -1.87 -19.46 -8.32
C HIS A 33 -1.08 -20.14 -9.45
N HIS A 34 0.05 -19.56 -9.87
CA HIS A 34 0.80 -20.07 -11.00
C HIS A 34 2.02 -20.89 -10.58
N PHE A 35 2.66 -20.55 -9.46
CA PHE A 35 3.95 -21.13 -9.05
C PHE A 35 3.89 -21.93 -7.73
N LEU A 36 2.79 -21.84 -6.98
CA LEU A 36 2.58 -22.69 -5.81
C LEU A 36 1.71 -23.89 -6.16
N ASP A 37 1.91 -24.99 -5.44
CA ASP A 37 1.04 -26.17 -5.57
C ASP A 37 -0.38 -25.81 -5.09
N ARG A 38 -1.40 -26.31 -5.77
CA ARG A 38 -2.82 -26.02 -5.45
C ARG A 38 -3.22 -26.40 -4.04
N SER A 39 -2.52 -27.32 -3.42
CA SER A 39 -2.73 -27.76 -2.02
C SER A 39 -1.98 -26.89 -1.00
N ASP A 40 -1.12 -25.98 -1.46
CA ASP A 40 -0.30 -25.14 -0.59
C ASP A 40 -1.14 -24.00 0.03
N ARG A 41 -1.28 -24.04 1.35
CA ARG A 41 -2.00 -23.00 2.11
C ARG A 41 -1.36 -21.60 2.00
N THR A 42 -0.11 -21.54 1.61
CA THR A 42 0.59 -20.25 1.39
C THR A 42 -0.09 -19.42 0.31
N ILE A 43 -0.81 -20.04 -0.64
CA ILE A 43 -1.60 -19.32 -1.65
C ILE A 43 -2.59 -18.37 -0.97
N ASP A 44 -3.43 -18.91 -0.09
CA ASP A 44 -4.45 -18.11 0.61
C ASP A 44 -3.82 -17.06 1.51
N GLN A 45 -2.73 -17.37 2.19
CA GLN A 45 -2.01 -16.45 3.08
C GLN A 45 -1.41 -15.28 2.30
N MET A 46 -0.68 -15.53 1.22
CA MET A 46 -0.10 -14.48 0.38
C MET A 46 -1.18 -13.58 -0.24
N VAL A 47 -2.23 -14.18 -0.81
CA VAL A 47 -3.32 -13.42 -1.43
C VAL A 47 -4.07 -12.60 -0.38
N GLN A 48 -4.31 -13.15 0.81
CA GLN A 48 -4.96 -12.44 1.91
C GLN A 48 -4.09 -11.30 2.44
N ALA A 49 -2.78 -11.49 2.58
CA ALA A 49 -1.85 -10.44 3.01
C ALA A 49 -1.82 -9.28 2.00
N ALA A 50 -1.71 -9.57 0.71
CA ALA A 50 -1.77 -8.56 -0.35
C ALA A 50 -3.11 -7.82 -0.37
N ARG A 51 -4.23 -8.56 -0.24
CA ARG A 51 -5.57 -8.00 -0.17
C ARG A 51 -5.75 -7.10 1.05
N SER A 52 -5.32 -7.56 2.22
CA SER A 52 -5.37 -6.80 3.47
C SER A 52 -4.58 -5.49 3.35
N GLY A 53 -3.37 -5.53 2.82
CA GLY A 53 -2.57 -4.33 2.53
C GLY A 53 -3.35 -3.31 1.72
N LYS A 54 -3.88 -3.70 0.57
CA LYS A 54 -4.64 -2.82 -0.32
C LYS A 54 -5.91 -2.28 0.33
N GLN A 55 -6.70 -3.13 0.98
CA GLN A 55 -8.00 -2.71 1.55
C GLN A 55 -7.85 -1.77 2.72
N ASN A 56 -6.89 -2.01 3.62
CA ASN A 56 -6.67 -1.12 4.76
C ASN A 56 -6.21 0.28 4.33
N ILE A 57 -5.52 0.44 3.20
CA ILE A 57 -5.24 1.75 2.63
C ILE A 57 -6.53 2.46 2.19
N ALA A 58 -7.42 1.76 1.50
CA ALA A 58 -8.69 2.32 1.04
C ALA A 58 -9.61 2.71 2.21
N GLU A 59 -9.73 1.82 3.19
CA GLU A 59 -10.54 2.04 4.40
C GLU A 59 -9.96 3.17 5.25
N GLY A 60 -8.62 3.25 5.40
CA GLY A 60 -7.95 4.36 6.08
C GLY A 60 -8.24 5.69 5.41
N CYS A 61 -8.12 5.75 4.08
CA CYS A 61 -8.48 6.94 3.32
C CYS A 61 -9.96 7.32 3.50
N ALA A 62 -10.88 6.37 3.53
CA ALA A 62 -12.30 6.64 3.80
C ALA A 62 -12.53 7.16 5.23
N ALA A 63 -11.84 6.60 6.22
CA ALA A 63 -11.93 7.01 7.62
C ALA A 63 -11.32 8.39 7.88
N SER A 64 -10.43 8.88 7.02
CA SER A 64 -9.66 10.13 7.18
C SER A 64 -10.53 11.36 7.37
N THR A 65 -11.76 11.36 6.86
CA THR A 65 -12.70 12.46 7.00
C THR A 65 -13.26 12.61 8.40
N THR A 66 -13.22 11.55 9.21
CA THR A 66 -13.84 11.51 10.54
C THR A 66 -12.86 11.20 11.67
N SER A 67 -11.77 10.47 11.38
CA SER A 67 -10.81 10.03 12.40
C SER A 67 -9.42 9.80 11.84
N ALA A 68 -8.51 10.72 12.08
CA ALA A 68 -7.10 10.56 11.80
C ALA A 68 -6.48 9.37 12.58
N GLU A 69 -6.97 9.11 13.80
CA GLU A 69 -6.51 7.97 14.59
C GLU A 69 -6.84 6.64 13.90
N THR A 70 -8.05 6.51 13.36
CA THR A 70 -8.48 5.31 12.62
C THR A 70 -7.69 5.17 11.32
N GLU A 71 -7.47 6.25 10.60
CA GLU A 71 -6.64 6.28 9.39
C GLU A 71 -5.22 5.78 9.69
N ILE A 72 -4.56 6.31 10.73
CA ILE A 72 -3.23 5.87 11.17
C ILE A 72 -3.20 4.38 11.50
N LYS A 73 -4.20 3.89 12.25
CA LYS A 73 -4.29 2.47 12.62
C LYS A 73 -4.40 1.58 11.38
N LEU A 74 -5.30 1.91 10.45
CA LEU A 74 -5.53 1.12 9.24
C LEU A 74 -4.31 1.12 8.31
N VAL A 75 -3.63 2.25 8.14
CA VAL A 75 -2.39 2.32 7.36
C VAL A 75 -1.27 1.49 8.00
N ASN A 76 -1.18 1.45 9.33
CA ASN A 76 -0.23 0.56 10.01
C ASN A 76 -0.58 -0.92 9.83
N VAL A 77 -1.87 -1.29 9.83
CA VAL A 77 -2.31 -2.66 9.51
C VAL A 77 -1.93 -3.02 8.06
N ALA A 78 -2.12 -2.10 7.12
CA ALA A 78 -1.69 -2.29 5.73
C ALA A 78 -0.19 -2.60 5.65
N ARG A 79 0.64 -1.82 6.36
CA ARG A 79 2.10 -2.04 6.40
C ARG A 79 2.46 -3.41 7.00
N ALA A 80 1.81 -3.80 8.10
CA ALA A 80 2.05 -5.10 8.73
C ALA A 80 1.73 -6.24 7.76
N SER A 81 0.58 -6.20 7.08
CA SER A 81 0.17 -7.20 6.11
C SER A 81 1.14 -7.29 4.92
N LEU A 82 1.64 -6.16 4.42
CA LEU A 82 2.64 -6.16 3.35
C LEU A 82 4.00 -6.67 3.84
N GLN A 83 4.32 -6.52 5.12
CA GLN A 83 5.53 -7.08 5.71
C GLN A 83 5.46 -8.61 5.83
N GLU A 84 4.28 -9.16 6.18
CA GLU A 84 4.03 -10.61 6.12
C GLU A 84 4.24 -11.14 4.70
N LEU A 85 3.65 -10.49 3.72
CA LEU A 85 3.80 -10.85 2.31
C LEU A 85 5.26 -10.78 1.84
N LEU A 86 6.03 -9.82 2.31
CA LEU A 86 7.47 -9.72 2.01
C LEU A 86 8.21 -10.97 2.48
N ILE A 87 7.94 -11.41 3.70
CA ILE A 87 8.54 -12.61 4.29
C ILE A 87 8.18 -13.85 3.46
N ASP A 88 6.92 -13.98 3.03
CA ASP A 88 6.48 -15.10 2.19
C ASP A 88 7.26 -15.17 0.87
N TYR A 89 7.49 -14.04 0.21
CA TYR A 89 8.30 -14.00 -1.01
C TYR A 89 9.78 -14.32 -0.76
N GLU A 90 10.34 -13.82 0.34
CA GLU A 90 11.72 -14.12 0.72
C GLU A 90 11.89 -15.60 1.05
N ASP A 91 10.94 -16.20 1.76
CA ASP A 91 10.92 -17.63 2.07
C ASP A 91 10.74 -18.47 0.81
N TYR A 92 9.88 -18.06 -0.12
CA TYR A 92 9.74 -18.72 -1.41
C TYR A 92 11.07 -18.84 -2.15
N LEU A 93 11.81 -17.74 -2.24
CA LEU A 93 13.13 -17.73 -2.89
C LEU A 93 14.13 -18.61 -2.12
N ARG A 94 14.18 -18.46 -0.80
CA ARG A 94 15.15 -19.17 0.05
C ARG A 94 14.97 -20.68 -0.01
N VAL A 95 13.76 -21.18 0.17
CA VAL A 95 13.50 -22.63 0.23
C VAL A 95 13.65 -23.34 -1.11
N ARG A 96 13.61 -22.59 -2.21
CA ARG A 96 13.82 -23.11 -3.57
C ARG A 96 15.22 -22.85 -4.11
N ASN A 97 16.13 -22.31 -3.29
CA ASN A 97 17.49 -21.92 -3.69
C ASN A 97 17.51 -20.94 -4.87
N LEU A 98 16.49 -20.08 -4.98
CA LEU A 98 16.41 -19.00 -5.95
C LEU A 98 17.08 -17.74 -5.42
N THR A 99 17.54 -16.87 -6.33
CA THR A 99 18.30 -15.69 -5.95
C THR A 99 17.39 -14.52 -5.54
N LYS A 100 17.47 -14.06 -4.28
CA LYS A 100 17.03 -12.73 -3.93
C LYS A 100 18.07 -11.73 -4.45
N TRP A 101 17.65 -10.77 -5.28
CA TRP A 101 18.58 -9.80 -5.86
C TRP A 101 19.18 -8.88 -4.82
N ASP A 102 20.51 -8.79 -4.83
CA ASP A 102 21.22 -7.79 -4.03
C ASP A 102 20.85 -6.36 -4.46
N ILE A 103 20.98 -5.42 -3.54
CA ILE A 103 20.64 -4.01 -3.79
C ILE A 103 21.43 -3.40 -4.96
N ASN A 104 22.65 -3.90 -5.21
CA ASN A 104 23.53 -3.45 -6.28
C ASN A 104 23.41 -4.31 -7.56
N ASP A 105 22.63 -5.38 -7.53
CA ASP A 105 22.36 -6.18 -8.72
C ASP A 105 21.72 -5.31 -9.81
N ARG A 106 22.24 -5.43 -11.04
CA ARG A 106 21.71 -4.68 -12.18
C ARG A 106 20.22 -4.90 -12.39
N ARG A 107 19.73 -6.12 -12.14
CA ARG A 107 18.30 -6.47 -12.23
C ARG A 107 17.49 -5.69 -11.19
N ALA A 108 17.98 -5.62 -9.94
CA ALA A 108 17.34 -4.87 -8.87
C ALA A 108 17.32 -3.36 -9.16
N ILE A 109 18.41 -2.82 -9.70
CA ILE A 109 18.50 -1.39 -10.09
C ILE A 109 17.47 -1.07 -11.17
N VAL A 110 17.36 -1.91 -12.19
CA VAL A 110 16.38 -1.74 -13.27
C VAL A 110 14.95 -1.87 -12.71
N ALA A 111 14.68 -2.92 -11.93
CA ALA A 111 13.36 -3.13 -11.32
C ALA A 111 12.93 -1.92 -10.48
N ARG A 112 13.79 -1.39 -9.61
CA ARG A 112 13.49 -0.19 -8.80
C ARG A 112 13.10 1.02 -9.66
N ARG A 113 13.81 1.25 -10.76
CA ARG A 113 13.50 2.37 -11.68
C ARG A 113 12.17 2.18 -12.40
N VAL A 114 11.89 0.96 -12.86
CA VAL A 114 10.63 0.62 -13.53
C VAL A 114 9.48 0.71 -12.54
N CYS A 115 9.59 0.06 -11.39
CA CYS A 115 8.55 0.07 -10.36
C CYS A 115 8.26 1.46 -9.81
N ALA A 116 9.24 2.37 -9.78
CA ALA A 116 9.03 3.75 -9.36
C ALA A 116 8.22 4.59 -10.38
N LYS A 117 8.25 4.20 -11.66
CA LYS A 117 7.57 4.92 -12.75
C LYS A 117 6.16 4.40 -13.03
N HIS A 118 5.90 3.13 -12.74
CA HIS A 118 4.65 2.47 -13.08
C HIS A 118 3.85 2.12 -11.82
N ASN A 119 2.64 2.68 -11.75
CA ASN A 119 1.66 2.40 -10.69
C ASN A 119 0.37 1.80 -11.28
N GLU A 120 0.39 1.45 -12.56
CA GLU A 120 -0.74 0.86 -13.26
C GLU A 120 -0.66 -0.68 -13.19
N SER A 121 -1.64 -1.30 -12.59
CA SER A 121 -1.73 -2.75 -12.47
C SER A 121 -1.66 -3.46 -13.85
N SER A 122 -2.24 -2.88 -14.89
CA SER A 122 -2.21 -3.42 -16.25
C SER A 122 -0.79 -3.60 -16.79
N PHE A 123 0.14 -2.69 -16.45
CA PHE A 123 1.55 -2.81 -16.83
C PHE A 123 2.17 -4.11 -16.29
N TYR A 124 1.95 -4.40 -15.01
CA TYR A 124 2.51 -5.58 -14.36
C TYR A 124 1.84 -6.86 -14.83
N ARG A 125 0.51 -6.89 -14.96
CA ARG A 125 -0.22 -8.07 -15.43
C ARG A 125 0.26 -8.55 -16.81
N ASN A 126 0.64 -7.62 -17.67
CA ASN A 126 1.21 -7.96 -18.97
C ASN A 126 2.68 -8.39 -18.86
N ALA A 127 3.45 -7.71 -18.02
CA ALA A 127 4.88 -7.95 -17.92
C ALA A 127 5.26 -9.27 -17.24
N ILE A 128 4.43 -9.78 -16.30
CA ILE A 128 4.75 -10.98 -15.52
C ILE A 128 4.52 -12.30 -16.28
N GLN A 129 3.67 -12.30 -17.31
CA GLN A 129 3.26 -13.54 -18.01
C GLN A 129 4.41 -14.29 -18.67
N VAL A 130 5.48 -13.60 -19.00
CA VAL A 130 6.65 -14.16 -19.69
C VAL A 130 7.90 -14.24 -18.80
N ARG A 131 7.73 -14.06 -17.50
CA ARG A 131 8.83 -14.03 -16.54
C ARG A 131 8.86 -15.26 -15.66
N THR A 132 10.06 -15.58 -15.17
CA THR A 132 10.25 -16.67 -14.20
C THR A 132 9.70 -16.26 -12.81
N ASP A 133 9.39 -17.25 -12.01
CA ASP A 133 9.01 -17.12 -10.60
C ASP A 133 10.02 -16.29 -9.80
N GLU A 134 11.33 -16.58 -9.94
CA GLU A 134 12.40 -15.79 -9.32
C GLU A 134 12.29 -14.29 -9.67
N THR A 135 12.08 -13.99 -10.94
CA THR A 135 11.99 -12.60 -11.40
C THR A 135 10.75 -11.92 -10.84
N ILE A 136 9.60 -12.60 -10.85
CA ILE A 136 8.33 -12.02 -10.34
C ILE A 136 8.42 -11.81 -8.84
N ALA A 137 8.95 -12.77 -8.07
CA ALA A 137 9.15 -12.62 -6.64
C ALA A 137 10.02 -11.41 -6.31
N ASN A 138 11.13 -11.21 -7.00
CA ASN A 138 12.01 -10.06 -6.80
C ASN A 138 11.36 -8.72 -7.21
N ILE A 139 10.51 -8.70 -8.23
CA ILE A 139 9.70 -7.51 -8.59
C ILE A 139 8.70 -7.20 -7.47
N ALA A 140 7.99 -8.21 -6.95
CA ALA A 140 7.06 -8.05 -5.85
C ALA A 140 7.75 -7.51 -4.59
N ILE A 141 8.90 -8.08 -4.22
CA ILE A 141 9.74 -7.60 -3.12
C ILE A 141 10.13 -6.12 -3.33
N THR A 142 10.51 -5.75 -4.55
CA THR A 142 10.86 -4.36 -4.89
C THR A 142 9.67 -3.41 -4.69
N LEU A 143 8.48 -3.81 -5.13
CA LEU A 143 7.24 -3.03 -4.97
C LEU A 143 6.86 -2.89 -3.50
N ILE A 144 6.98 -3.94 -2.70
CA ILE A 144 6.66 -3.91 -1.26
C ILE A 144 7.60 -2.96 -0.52
N TYR A 145 8.90 -2.97 -0.82
CA TYR A 145 9.82 -1.99 -0.23
C TYR A 145 9.49 -0.55 -0.62
N GLN A 146 9.09 -0.30 -1.87
CA GLN A 146 8.67 1.03 -2.29
C GLN A 146 7.38 1.46 -1.60
N GLU A 147 6.43 0.54 -1.47
CA GLU A 147 5.17 0.79 -0.79
C GLU A 147 5.37 1.11 0.69
N ASP A 148 6.26 0.41 1.39
CA ASP A 148 6.59 0.72 2.78
C ASP A 148 7.13 2.16 2.95
N VAL A 149 7.95 2.63 2.01
CA VAL A 149 8.43 4.03 2.02
C VAL A 149 7.29 5.01 1.78
N ILE A 150 6.37 4.71 0.86
CA ILE A 150 5.21 5.55 0.55
C ILE A 150 4.29 5.63 1.76
N LEU A 151 3.98 4.49 2.40
CA LEU A 151 3.09 4.43 3.56
C LEU A 151 3.70 5.12 4.79
N ARG A 152 5.02 5.05 4.99
CA ARG A 152 5.68 5.83 6.05
C ARG A 152 5.52 7.33 5.84
N LYS A 153 5.77 7.83 4.64
CA LYS A 153 5.56 9.25 4.32
C LYS A 153 4.10 9.65 4.47
N TYR A 154 3.19 8.79 4.09
CA TYR A 154 1.75 9.03 4.26
C TYR A 154 1.37 9.14 5.75
N LEU A 155 1.87 8.24 6.59
CA LEU A 155 1.68 8.32 8.05
C LEU A 155 2.25 9.60 8.66
N ASP A 156 3.43 10.01 8.23
CA ASP A 156 4.04 11.24 8.72
C ASP A 156 3.21 12.46 8.35
N HIS A 157 2.68 12.49 7.13
CA HIS A 157 1.77 13.56 6.68
C HIS A 157 0.47 13.60 7.50
N ILE A 158 -0.17 12.45 7.76
CA ILE A 158 -1.38 12.39 8.60
C ILE A 158 -1.11 12.93 10.02
N LYS A 159 0.03 12.53 10.61
CA LYS A 159 0.43 13.00 11.95
C LYS A 159 0.66 14.52 11.98
N GLU A 160 1.35 15.05 10.98
CA GLU A 160 1.58 16.49 10.86
C GLU A 160 0.27 17.28 10.71
N ASP A 161 -0.64 16.79 9.86
CA ASP A 161 -1.96 17.39 9.69
C ASP A 161 -2.77 17.37 10.98
N PHE A 162 -2.74 16.23 11.70
CA PHE A 162 -3.41 16.12 12.98
C PHE A 162 -2.86 17.12 14.02
N ILE A 163 -1.53 17.29 14.09
CA ILE A 163 -0.92 18.25 15.03
C ILE A 163 -1.28 19.70 14.64
N LYS A 164 -1.29 20.03 13.35
CA LYS A 164 -1.55 21.39 12.87
C LYS A 164 -3.03 21.78 12.94
N GLN A 165 -3.93 20.85 12.61
CA GLN A 165 -5.35 21.13 12.43
C GLN A 165 -6.21 20.64 13.60
N GLY A 166 -5.67 19.76 14.44
CA GLY A 166 -6.41 19.10 15.51
C GLY A 166 -7.33 17.99 14.99
N GLY A 167 -7.96 17.29 15.93
CA GLY A 167 -8.96 16.28 15.64
C GLY A 167 -10.30 16.85 15.19
N ILE A 168 -11.20 15.99 14.70
CA ILE A 168 -12.52 16.40 14.20
C ILE A 168 -13.33 17.17 15.25
N ARG A 169 -13.26 16.79 16.53
CA ARG A 169 -13.97 17.49 17.62
C ARG A 169 -13.51 18.94 17.77
N GLU A 170 -12.23 19.18 17.65
CA GLU A 170 -11.66 20.54 17.73
C GLU A 170 -12.04 21.37 16.51
N GLN A 171 -12.02 20.77 15.32
CA GLN A 171 -12.45 21.42 14.08
C GLN A 171 -13.95 21.78 14.14
N MET A 172 -14.79 20.86 14.64
CA MET A 172 -16.23 21.12 14.87
C MET A 172 -16.46 22.27 15.85
N THR A 173 -15.71 22.29 16.93
CA THR A 173 -15.82 23.34 17.93
C THR A 173 -15.45 24.71 17.36
N ARG A 174 -14.34 24.78 16.64
CA ARG A 174 -13.90 26.02 15.94
C ARG A 174 -14.95 26.52 14.95
N ALA A 175 -15.45 25.63 14.08
CA ALA A 175 -16.47 26.01 13.11
C ALA A 175 -17.77 26.54 13.77
N ARG A 176 -18.20 25.95 14.90
CA ARG A 176 -19.38 26.46 15.66
C ARG A 176 -19.14 27.82 16.29
N ILE A 177 -17.94 28.05 16.81
CA ILE A 177 -17.58 29.37 17.39
C ILE A 177 -17.56 30.43 16.28
N GLU A 178 -16.90 30.14 15.14
CA GLU A 178 -16.86 31.05 14.00
C GLU A 178 -18.23 31.39 13.43
N TYR A 179 -19.15 30.41 13.37
CA TYR A 179 -20.52 30.63 12.93
C TYR A 179 -21.28 31.57 13.88
N ARG A 180 -21.14 31.37 15.21
CA ARG A 180 -21.77 32.23 16.21
C ARG A 180 -21.26 33.68 16.18
N ASN A 181 -19.99 33.88 15.91
CA ASN A 181 -19.37 35.19 15.88
C ASN A 181 -19.73 35.97 14.59
N LYS A 182 -20.33 35.33 13.59
CA LYS A 182 -20.82 35.96 12.35
C LYS A 182 -22.30 36.36 12.41
N GLN A 183 -23.02 35.97 13.48
CA GLN A 183 -24.41 36.40 13.78
C GLN A 183 -24.42 37.57 14.71
#